data_7e11d4dbaa47272dfdb3a535b27e49a4
#
_entry.id   7e11d4dbaa47272dfdb3a535b27e49a4
#
_cell.length_a   1.000
_cell.length_b   1.000
_cell.length_c   1.000
_cell.angle_alpha   90.00
_cell.angle_beta   90.00
_cell.angle_gamma   90.00
#
_symmetry.space_group_name_H-M   'P 1'
#
loop_
_entity.id
_entity.type
_entity.pdbx_description
1 polymer ?
#
loop_
_entity_poly.entity_id
_entity_poly.type
_entity_poly.pdbx_seq_one_letter_code
_entity_poly.pdbx_strand_id
1 'polypeptide(L)'
;MNLLNSSSLGRLLSAFGFRHVLFLALLLFLPAPSAFAQSDDKQATFFMGRIKYSQNDGNDCGGVGEDLMRLVSRTSTLKIKEERKLHLTDPELFETPFVFMNGHSDFVLTEAEVANLRKYLGHGGFFFASGCCDKQPFPKAWRREFSRIFPNEKVKPIPYDHLIYRSFYRIERVRCLNEARDIQLEGLFYEGNLVAVMCADGLCCAFSANNTCNQGKGVSPEDGQKLALNIAVYALTH
;
A
#
# COMPACT_ATOMS: atom_id res chain seq x y z
N MET A 1 24.27 69.10 -38.12
CA MET A 1 24.25 69.85 -39.37
C MET A 1 23.03 69.34 -40.10
N ASN A 2 22.08 70.27 -40.16
CA ASN A 2 21.10 70.49 -41.22
C ASN A 2 20.23 69.31 -41.65
N LEU A 3 19.01 69.43 -41.60
CA LEU A 3 17.87 70.35 -41.80
C LEU A 3 16.85 69.65 -42.72
N LEU A 4 15.59 69.72 -42.26
CA LEU A 4 14.44 70.22 -43.04
C LEU A 4 13.98 69.31 -44.20
N ASN A 5 12.75 69.17 -44.57
CA ASN A 5 11.51 69.87 -44.31
C ASN A 5 10.41 69.20 -45.12
N SER A 6 9.24 69.14 -44.56
CA SER A 6 7.98 69.70 -45.05
C SER A 6 7.40 69.09 -46.34
N SER A 7 6.23 68.84 -46.38
CA SER A 7 4.94 69.53 -46.48
C SER A 7 4.07 68.73 -47.44
N SER A 8 2.91 68.47 -47.14
CA SER A 8 1.64 69.19 -47.16
C SER A 8 0.75 68.79 -48.34
N LEU A 9 -0.50 68.74 -47.98
CA LEU A 9 -1.68 69.05 -48.77
C LEU A 9 -2.28 68.03 -49.74
N GLY A 10 -3.53 67.80 -49.50
CA GLY A 10 -4.46 67.36 -50.53
C GLY A 10 -5.79 66.87 -49.95
N ARG A 11 -6.62 67.84 -49.57
CA ARG A 11 -8.05 67.63 -49.37
C ARG A 11 -8.67 67.10 -50.66
N LEU A 12 -9.73 66.28 -50.53
CA LEU A 12 -11.07 66.60 -51.03
C LEU A 12 -12.00 65.39 -50.89
N LEU A 13 -12.98 65.50 -50.00
CA LEU A 13 -14.39 65.30 -50.16
C LEU A 13 -14.87 64.29 -51.21
N SER A 14 -15.53 63.27 -50.76
CA SER A 14 -16.89 63.01 -51.27
C SER A 14 -17.67 62.15 -50.29
N ALA A 15 -18.73 62.74 -49.83
CA ALA A 15 -19.80 62.09 -49.05
C ALA A 15 -20.60 61.17 -49.98
N PHE A 16 -20.83 60.00 -49.59
CA PHE A 16 -22.08 59.28 -49.90
C PHE A 16 -22.39 58.34 -48.77
N GLY A 17 -23.54 58.64 -48.17
CA GLY A 17 -24.09 57.82 -47.07
C GLY A 17 -24.56 56.49 -47.57
N PHE A 18 -24.34 55.51 -46.70
CA PHE A 18 -25.16 54.31 -46.66
C PHE A 18 -25.51 54.02 -45.18
N ARG A 19 -26.71 54.32 -44.87
CA ARG A 19 -27.42 53.94 -43.66
C ARG A 19 -27.69 52.44 -43.74
N HIS A 20 -27.66 51.85 -42.56
CA HIS A 20 -28.16 50.49 -42.23
C HIS A 20 -27.33 49.34 -42.80
N VAL A 21 -26.66 48.64 -41.96
CA VAL A 21 -27.22 47.51 -41.18
C VAL A 21 -26.25 47.20 -40.05
N LEU A 22 -26.63 47.61 -38.85
CA LEU A 22 -26.00 47.09 -37.62
C LEU A 22 -26.58 45.70 -37.40
N PHE A 23 -25.99 44.68 -38.02
CA PHE A 23 -26.26 43.32 -37.60
C PHE A 23 -25.50 43.08 -36.31
N LEU A 24 -26.28 43.19 -35.24
CA LEU A 24 -25.94 42.74 -33.91
C LEU A 24 -25.68 41.20 -33.97
N ALA A 25 -24.47 40.83 -34.28
CA ALA A 25 -24.04 39.45 -34.06
C ALA A 25 -23.84 39.27 -32.55
N LEU A 26 -24.97 39.13 -31.84
CA LEU A 26 -24.98 38.61 -30.48
C LEU A 26 -24.58 37.14 -30.56
N LEU A 27 -23.30 36.90 -30.59
CA LEU A 27 -22.75 35.57 -30.36
C LEU A 27 -23.19 35.16 -28.96
N LEU A 28 -24.27 34.40 -28.90
CA LEU A 28 -24.64 33.60 -27.75
C LEU A 28 -23.46 32.66 -27.42
N PHE A 29 -22.58 33.13 -26.55
CA PHE A 29 -21.69 32.26 -25.80
C PHE A 29 -22.58 31.41 -24.88
N LEU A 30 -23.15 30.35 -25.44
CA LEU A 30 -23.65 29.25 -24.65
C LEU A 30 -22.41 28.63 -23.98
N PRO A 31 -22.34 28.67 -22.64
CA PRO A 31 -21.32 27.87 -21.99
C PRO A 31 -21.55 26.43 -22.44
N ALA A 32 -20.58 25.88 -23.16
CA ALA A 32 -20.56 24.46 -23.42
C ALA A 32 -20.74 23.76 -22.05
N PRO A 33 -21.66 22.81 -21.90
CA PRO A 33 -21.73 22.03 -20.69
C PRO A 33 -20.34 21.42 -20.52
N SER A 34 -19.66 21.84 -19.48
CA SER A 34 -18.45 21.15 -19.02
C SER A 34 -18.92 19.74 -18.77
N ALA A 35 -18.71 18.84 -19.71
CA ALA A 35 -18.72 17.44 -19.45
C ALA A 35 -17.64 17.27 -18.38
N PHE A 36 -18.04 17.33 -17.12
CA PHE A 36 -17.27 16.68 -16.07
C PHE A 36 -17.11 15.27 -16.59
N ALA A 37 -15.93 15.01 -17.15
CA ALA A 37 -15.49 13.65 -17.34
C ALA A 37 -15.60 13.05 -15.94
N GLN A 38 -16.65 12.27 -15.74
CA GLN A 38 -16.76 11.35 -14.65
C GLN A 38 -15.52 10.50 -14.85
N SER A 39 -14.46 10.82 -14.12
CA SER A 39 -13.33 9.93 -13.98
C SER A 39 -13.98 8.67 -13.45
N ASP A 40 -14.10 7.67 -14.30
CA ASP A 40 -14.32 6.30 -13.87
C ASP A 40 -13.18 6.05 -12.91
N ASP A 41 -13.45 6.32 -11.66
CA ASP A 41 -12.55 6.08 -10.55
C ASP A 41 -12.47 4.55 -10.45
N LYS A 42 -11.71 3.97 -11.39
CA LYS A 42 -11.32 2.57 -11.35
C LYS A 42 -10.42 2.45 -10.14
N GLN A 43 -11.07 2.48 -8.99
CA GLN A 43 -10.46 2.21 -7.73
C GLN A 43 -9.66 0.91 -7.89
N ALA A 44 -8.34 1.02 -7.82
CA ALA A 44 -7.47 -0.11 -8.01
C ALA A 44 -7.90 -1.23 -7.07
N THR A 45 -8.39 -2.32 -7.64
CA THR A 45 -8.80 -3.50 -6.89
C THR A 45 -7.74 -4.57 -7.10
N PHE A 46 -7.28 -5.18 -6.03
CA PHE A 46 -6.35 -6.28 -6.06
C PHE A 46 -6.83 -7.39 -5.12
N PHE A 47 -6.30 -8.58 -5.26
CA PHE A 47 -6.48 -9.62 -4.28
C PHE A 47 -5.30 -9.65 -3.29
N MET A 48 -5.54 -10.09 -2.08
CA MET A 48 -4.48 -10.37 -1.10
C MET A 48 -4.06 -11.83 -1.22
N GLY A 49 -2.77 -12.06 -1.49
CA GLY A 49 -2.22 -13.42 -1.49
C GLY A 49 -2.07 -13.93 -0.06
N ARG A 50 -2.73 -15.04 0.27
CA ARG A 50 -2.52 -15.77 1.51
C ARG A 50 -1.55 -16.90 1.29
N ILE A 51 -0.35 -16.82 1.88
CA ILE A 51 0.71 -17.77 1.59
C ILE A 51 0.51 -19.08 2.34
N LYS A 52 0.47 -20.18 1.59
CA LYS A 52 0.59 -21.55 2.08
C LYS A 52 2.05 -21.90 2.23
N TYR A 53 2.38 -22.62 3.26
CA TYR A 53 3.73 -23.16 3.46
C TYR A 53 3.66 -24.59 4.00
N SER A 54 4.77 -25.31 4.05
CA SER A 54 4.85 -26.76 4.22
C SER A 54 4.03 -27.39 5.37
N GLN A 55 3.72 -26.64 6.41
CA GLN A 55 2.96 -27.10 7.58
C GLN A 55 1.56 -26.45 7.69
N ASN A 56 1.12 -25.74 6.64
CA ASN A 56 -0.02 -24.85 6.72
C ASN A 56 -0.68 -24.69 5.35
N ASP A 57 -1.98 -24.81 5.32
CA ASP A 57 -2.81 -24.63 4.12
C ASP A 57 -3.18 -23.16 3.82
N GLY A 58 -2.54 -22.21 4.51
CA GLY A 58 -2.88 -20.78 4.49
C GLY A 58 -3.98 -20.41 5.49
N ASN A 59 -4.35 -21.28 6.40
CA ASN A 59 -5.49 -21.08 7.29
C ASN A 59 -5.12 -21.10 8.80
N ASP A 60 -3.85 -20.87 9.12
CA ASP A 60 -3.48 -20.63 10.53
C ASP A 60 -4.27 -19.44 11.07
N CYS A 61 -4.88 -19.62 12.24
CA CYS A 61 -5.83 -18.65 12.80
C CYS A 61 -6.95 -18.29 11.80
N GLY A 62 -7.85 -19.24 11.54
CA GLY A 62 -8.93 -19.12 10.56
C GLY A 62 -9.67 -17.78 10.59
N GLY A 63 -9.92 -17.20 9.40
CA GLY A 63 -10.61 -15.92 9.23
C GLY A 63 -9.72 -14.68 9.34
N VAL A 64 -8.44 -14.82 9.74
CA VAL A 64 -7.55 -13.67 9.95
C VAL A 64 -7.32 -12.85 8.67
N GLY A 65 -7.23 -13.50 7.50
CA GLY A 65 -7.10 -12.77 6.24
C GLY A 65 -8.34 -11.95 5.90
N GLU A 66 -9.52 -12.52 6.09
CA GLU A 66 -10.80 -11.80 5.92
C GLU A 66 -10.93 -10.64 6.91
N ASP A 67 -10.48 -10.83 8.16
CA ASP A 67 -10.49 -9.77 9.16
C ASP A 67 -9.56 -8.62 8.78
N LEU A 68 -8.37 -8.92 8.22
CA LEU A 68 -7.46 -7.91 7.69
C LEU A 68 -8.09 -7.14 6.53
N MET A 69 -8.68 -7.84 5.56
CA MET A 69 -9.37 -7.22 4.43
C MET A 69 -10.53 -6.34 4.88
N ARG A 70 -11.31 -6.82 5.86
CA ARG A 70 -12.42 -6.06 6.45
C ARG A 70 -11.93 -4.81 7.17
N LEU A 71 -10.85 -4.91 7.93
CA LEU A 71 -10.23 -3.77 8.60
C LEU A 71 -9.81 -2.71 7.59
N VAL A 72 -9.06 -3.10 6.55
CA VAL A 72 -8.58 -2.20 5.50
C VAL A 72 -9.76 -1.52 4.78
N SER A 73 -10.76 -2.29 4.35
CA SER A 73 -11.90 -1.78 3.58
C SER A 73 -12.84 -0.86 4.37
N ARG A 74 -12.91 -1.02 5.69
CA ARG A 74 -13.74 -0.17 6.56
C ARG A 74 -13.07 1.14 6.92
N THR A 75 -11.74 1.15 6.97
CA THR A 75 -10.99 2.26 7.55
C THR A 75 -10.30 3.11 6.48
N SER A 76 -10.12 2.57 5.28
CA SER A 76 -9.46 3.26 4.17
C SER A 76 -10.28 3.19 2.88
N THR A 77 -9.82 3.89 1.85
CA THR A 77 -10.40 3.82 0.49
C THR A 77 -9.87 2.63 -0.31
N LEU A 78 -8.92 1.88 0.23
CA LEU A 78 -8.35 0.70 -0.42
C LEU A 78 -9.41 -0.41 -0.56
N LYS A 79 -9.43 -1.08 -1.71
CA LYS A 79 -10.33 -2.19 -1.98
C LYS A 79 -9.55 -3.47 -2.24
N ILE A 80 -9.56 -4.34 -1.26
CA ILE A 80 -9.06 -5.71 -1.42
C ILE A 80 -10.26 -6.56 -1.86
N LYS A 81 -10.19 -7.08 -3.08
CA LYS A 81 -11.31 -7.79 -3.71
C LYS A 81 -11.59 -9.13 -3.03
N GLU A 82 -10.55 -9.89 -2.78
CA GLU A 82 -10.64 -11.25 -2.23
C GLU A 82 -9.31 -11.69 -1.62
N GLU A 83 -9.32 -12.73 -0.80
CA GLU A 83 -8.14 -13.49 -0.39
C GLU A 83 -7.97 -14.69 -1.33
N ARG A 84 -6.76 -14.88 -1.87
CA ARG A 84 -6.39 -16.08 -2.61
C ARG A 84 -5.27 -16.82 -1.90
N LYS A 85 -5.48 -18.09 -1.67
CA LYS A 85 -4.44 -18.96 -1.10
C LYS A 85 -3.44 -19.34 -2.19
N LEU A 86 -2.18 -18.99 -1.98
CA LEU A 86 -1.10 -19.16 -2.94
C LEU A 86 0.07 -19.92 -2.35
N HIS A 87 0.75 -20.70 -3.18
CA HIS A 87 2.13 -21.10 -2.94
C HIS A 87 3.10 -20.04 -3.47
N LEU A 88 4.28 -19.97 -2.90
CA LEU A 88 5.32 -19.04 -3.37
C LEU A 88 5.83 -19.37 -4.79
N THR A 89 5.47 -20.54 -5.31
CA THR A 89 5.78 -20.97 -6.67
C THR A 89 4.66 -20.69 -7.69
N ASP A 90 3.50 -20.27 -7.23
CA ASP A 90 2.36 -20.01 -8.12
C ASP A 90 2.61 -18.73 -8.94
N PRO A 91 2.27 -18.70 -10.24
CA PRO A 91 2.45 -17.52 -11.07
C PRO A 91 1.61 -16.33 -10.59
N GLU A 92 0.46 -16.58 -9.97
CA GLU A 92 -0.43 -15.58 -9.40
C GLU A 92 0.22 -14.75 -8.28
N LEU A 93 1.34 -15.21 -7.72
CA LEU A 93 2.15 -14.43 -6.78
C LEU A 93 2.52 -13.07 -7.36
N PHE A 94 2.77 -12.99 -8.66
CA PHE A 94 3.18 -11.76 -9.35
C PHE A 94 2.00 -10.87 -9.77
N GLU A 95 0.78 -11.31 -9.54
CA GLU A 95 -0.45 -10.55 -9.83
C GLU A 95 -0.94 -9.72 -8.64
N THR A 96 -0.36 -9.91 -7.47
CA THR A 96 -0.73 -9.16 -6.26
C THR A 96 0.44 -8.34 -5.72
N PRO A 97 0.21 -7.08 -5.34
CA PRO A 97 1.25 -6.27 -4.72
C PRO A 97 1.51 -6.64 -3.25
N PHE A 98 0.61 -7.41 -2.63
CA PHE A 98 0.61 -7.64 -1.20
C PHE A 98 0.27 -9.08 -0.85
N VAL A 99 1.16 -9.73 -0.11
CA VAL A 99 0.94 -11.09 0.41
C VAL A 99 1.01 -11.11 1.93
N PHE A 100 0.21 -11.98 2.52
CA PHE A 100 0.13 -12.18 3.96
C PHE A 100 0.40 -13.64 4.33
N MET A 101 1.22 -13.84 5.36
CA MET A 101 1.55 -15.14 5.92
C MET A 101 1.51 -15.07 7.43
N ASN A 102 0.83 -15.99 8.08
CA ASN A 102 0.92 -16.12 9.53
C ASN A 102 1.11 -17.58 9.93
N GLY A 103 1.66 -17.81 11.08
CA GLY A 103 1.93 -19.20 11.45
C GLY A 103 2.38 -19.40 12.88
N HIS A 104 2.35 -20.69 13.29
CA HIS A 104 2.82 -21.19 14.56
C HIS A 104 4.10 -22.00 14.45
N SER A 105 4.29 -22.65 13.30
CA SER A 105 5.27 -23.72 13.10
C SER A 105 6.52 -23.25 12.37
N ASP A 106 7.60 -24.00 12.56
CA ASP A 106 8.80 -23.85 11.75
C ASP A 106 8.51 -24.21 10.28
N PHE A 107 9.22 -23.60 9.36
CA PHE A 107 9.15 -23.88 7.93
C PHE A 107 10.51 -23.69 7.26
N VAL A 108 10.69 -24.35 6.14
CA VAL A 108 11.87 -24.23 5.28
C VAL A 108 11.40 -23.93 3.87
N LEU A 109 11.94 -22.88 3.27
CA LEU A 109 11.68 -22.56 1.88
C LEU A 109 12.59 -23.36 0.96
N THR A 110 12.02 -23.89 -0.10
CA THR A 110 12.78 -24.48 -1.21
C THR A 110 13.57 -23.40 -1.96
N GLU A 111 14.58 -23.80 -2.73
CA GLU A 111 15.33 -22.83 -3.55
C GLU A 111 14.44 -22.13 -4.59
N ALA A 112 13.43 -22.82 -5.11
CA ALA A 112 12.45 -22.23 -6.04
C ALA A 112 11.60 -21.13 -5.35
N GLU A 113 11.15 -21.39 -4.13
CA GLU A 113 10.39 -20.40 -3.33
C GLU A 113 11.26 -19.18 -2.98
N VAL A 114 12.51 -19.39 -2.59
CA VAL A 114 13.47 -18.30 -2.33
C VAL A 114 13.72 -17.48 -3.60
N ALA A 115 13.89 -18.13 -4.75
CA ALA A 115 14.12 -17.45 -6.02
C ALA A 115 12.89 -16.61 -6.44
N ASN A 116 11.68 -17.17 -6.29
CA ASN A 116 10.43 -16.46 -6.59
C ASN A 116 10.20 -15.29 -5.64
N LEU A 117 10.42 -15.45 -4.33
CA LEU A 117 10.33 -14.36 -3.37
C LEU A 117 11.33 -13.26 -3.68
N ARG A 118 12.58 -13.60 -4.01
CA ARG A 118 13.58 -12.61 -4.42
C ARG A 118 13.09 -11.79 -5.62
N LYS A 119 12.54 -12.46 -6.61
CA LYS A 119 11.97 -11.80 -7.79
C LYS A 119 10.76 -10.95 -7.43
N TYR A 120 9.82 -11.49 -6.66
CA TYR A 120 8.61 -10.80 -6.23
C TYR A 120 8.93 -9.52 -5.45
N LEU A 121 9.75 -9.62 -4.40
CA LEU A 121 10.12 -8.49 -3.56
C LEU A 121 11.01 -7.47 -4.29
N GLY A 122 11.87 -7.92 -5.18
CA GLY A 122 12.72 -7.06 -6.01
C GLY A 122 11.97 -6.30 -7.11
N HIS A 123 10.71 -6.65 -7.39
CA HIS A 123 9.86 -5.97 -8.39
C HIS A 123 8.66 -5.24 -7.77
N GLY A 124 8.73 -4.88 -6.50
CA GLY A 124 7.72 -4.07 -5.83
C GLY A 124 6.62 -4.85 -5.12
N GLY A 125 6.72 -6.17 -5.03
CA GLY A 125 5.85 -6.95 -4.14
C GLY A 125 6.20 -6.73 -2.67
N PHE A 126 5.21 -6.82 -1.79
CA PHE A 126 5.40 -6.65 -0.35
C PHE A 126 4.92 -7.88 0.43
N PHE A 127 5.71 -8.27 1.42
CA PHE A 127 5.43 -9.45 2.26
C PHE A 127 5.15 -9.04 3.70
N PHE A 128 3.95 -9.35 4.19
CA PHE A 128 3.60 -9.20 5.60
C PHE A 128 3.54 -10.56 6.29
N ALA A 129 4.28 -10.71 7.38
CA ALA A 129 4.28 -11.91 8.22
C ALA A 129 3.83 -11.60 9.64
N SER A 130 3.12 -12.54 10.27
CA SER A 130 2.76 -12.47 11.68
C SER A 130 2.96 -13.83 12.35
N GLY A 131 3.80 -13.87 13.39
CA GLY A 131 3.79 -14.98 14.33
C GLY A 131 2.43 -15.08 15.01
N CYS A 132 1.96 -16.28 15.30
CA CYS A 132 0.69 -16.50 15.98
C CYS A 132 0.91 -16.95 17.42
N CYS A 133 0.06 -16.44 18.33
CA CYS A 133 -0.06 -16.94 19.71
C CYS A 133 1.27 -17.02 20.49
N ASP A 134 2.18 -16.08 20.27
CA ASP A 134 3.52 -16.05 20.89
C ASP A 134 4.34 -17.34 20.65
N LYS A 135 4.09 -18.03 19.53
CA LYS A 135 4.83 -19.23 19.12
C LYS A 135 6.11 -18.86 18.39
N GLN A 136 7.25 -19.15 19.01
CA GLN A 136 8.56 -18.78 18.50
C GLN A 136 9.07 -19.55 17.27
N PRO A 137 8.62 -20.80 16.97
CA PRO A 137 9.14 -21.51 15.79
C PRO A 137 8.95 -20.75 14.47
N PHE A 138 7.76 -20.15 14.24
CA PHE A 138 7.49 -19.38 13.02
C PHE A 138 8.38 -18.13 12.88
N PRO A 139 8.49 -17.22 13.87
CA PRO A 139 9.38 -16.07 13.78
C PRO A 139 10.86 -16.46 13.57
N LYS A 140 11.33 -17.54 14.20
CA LYS A 140 12.70 -18.05 14.00
C LYS A 140 12.90 -18.53 12.56
N ALA A 141 11.95 -19.31 12.03
CA ALA A 141 11.98 -19.76 10.65
C ALA A 141 11.97 -18.57 9.68
N TRP A 142 11.09 -17.60 9.91
CA TRP A 142 11.01 -16.42 9.06
C TRP A 142 12.36 -15.69 8.99
N ARG A 143 13.00 -15.40 10.11
CA ARG A 143 14.33 -14.75 10.13
C ARG A 143 15.37 -15.55 9.36
N ARG A 144 15.40 -16.88 9.53
CA ARG A 144 16.31 -17.78 8.83
C ARG A 144 16.06 -17.77 7.31
N GLU A 145 14.81 -17.97 6.90
CA GLU A 145 14.49 -18.12 5.49
C GLU A 145 14.57 -16.79 4.73
N PHE A 146 14.11 -15.69 5.34
CA PHE A 146 14.15 -14.38 4.71
C PHE A 146 15.58 -13.82 4.59
N SER A 147 16.51 -14.24 5.44
CA SER A 147 17.93 -13.90 5.26
C SER A 147 18.57 -14.58 4.04
N ARG A 148 17.93 -15.61 3.45
CA ARG A 148 18.40 -16.27 2.21
C ARG A 148 17.95 -15.53 0.95
N ILE A 149 16.90 -14.69 1.05
CA ILE A 149 16.31 -14.01 -0.11
C ILE A 149 17.30 -13.00 -0.68
N PHE A 150 17.86 -12.15 0.14
CA PHE A 150 18.90 -11.19 -0.21
C PHE A 150 20.11 -11.40 0.70
N PRO A 151 21.10 -12.20 0.30
CA PRO A 151 22.19 -12.63 1.19
C PRO A 151 23.05 -11.50 1.77
N ASN A 152 23.05 -10.33 1.12
CA ASN A 152 23.77 -9.15 1.59
C ASN A 152 22.94 -8.28 2.54
N GLU A 153 21.66 -8.57 2.68
CA GLU A 153 20.73 -7.86 3.55
C GLU A 153 20.40 -8.71 4.78
N LYS A 154 20.17 -8.01 5.90
CA LYS A 154 19.81 -8.68 7.15
C LYS A 154 18.42 -8.25 7.59
N VAL A 155 17.66 -9.19 8.12
CA VAL A 155 16.47 -8.88 8.90
C VAL A 155 16.89 -8.09 10.12
N LYS A 156 16.27 -6.94 10.35
CA LYS A 156 16.58 -6.03 11.46
C LYS A 156 15.32 -5.41 12.04
N PRO A 157 15.35 -4.99 13.31
CA PRO A 157 14.26 -4.21 13.89
C PRO A 157 14.00 -2.93 13.08
N ILE A 158 12.73 -2.57 12.93
CA ILE A 158 12.31 -1.35 12.23
C ILE A 158 12.15 -0.26 13.28
N PRO A 159 12.90 0.84 13.20
CA PRO A 159 12.80 1.92 14.19
C PRO A 159 11.45 2.64 14.10
N TYR A 160 10.94 3.16 15.21
CA TYR A 160 9.60 3.79 15.27
C TYR A 160 9.45 5.07 14.45
N ASP A 161 10.52 5.68 14.00
CA ASP A 161 10.51 6.82 13.06
C ASP A 161 10.37 6.40 11.59
N HIS A 162 10.38 5.09 11.29
CA HIS A 162 10.16 4.57 9.95
C HIS A 162 8.74 4.86 9.45
N LEU A 163 8.59 5.07 8.14
CA LEU A 163 7.31 5.41 7.49
C LEU A 163 6.19 4.40 7.78
N ILE A 164 6.48 3.12 7.97
CA ILE A 164 5.46 2.09 8.26
C ILE A 164 4.67 2.40 9.54
N TYR A 165 5.27 3.08 10.52
CA TYR A 165 4.58 3.47 11.75
C TYR A 165 3.77 4.78 11.62
N ARG A 166 3.75 5.39 10.43
CA ARG A 166 3.00 6.63 10.16
C ARG A 166 2.33 6.68 8.79
N SER A 167 2.17 5.54 8.13
CA SER A 167 1.58 5.45 6.79
C SER A 167 0.10 5.86 6.78
N PHE A 168 -0.62 5.61 7.86
CA PHE A 168 -2.02 6.01 8.04
C PHE A 168 -2.25 6.58 9.44
N TYR A 169 -1.96 5.83 10.49
CA TYR A 169 -1.94 6.29 11.88
C TYR A 169 -0.51 6.63 12.29
N ARG A 170 -0.35 7.67 13.10
CA ARG A 170 0.92 7.92 13.78
C ARG A 170 1.01 7.01 15.00
N ILE A 171 1.94 6.05 14.97
CA ILE A 171 2.20 5.07 16.00
C ILE A 171 3.57 5.37 16.61
N GLU A 172 3.60 5.77 17.88
CA GLU A 172 4.83 6.09 18.60
C GLU A 172 5.34 4.89 19.40
N ARG A 173 4.45 3.94 19.69
CA ARG A 173 4.76 2.69 20.37
C ARG A 173 3.67 1.66 20.06
N VAL A 174 4.04 0.38 20.14
CA VAL A 174 3.11 -0.76 20.03
C VAL A 174 3.18 -1.53 21.34
N ARG A 175 2.09 -1.57 22.06
CA ARG A 175 2.04 -2.19 23.39
C ARG A 175 1.82 -3.69 23.32
N CYS A 176 2.53 -4.43 24.16
CA CYS A 176 2.18 -5.80 24.47
C CYS A 176 0.93 -5.84 25.37
N LEU A 177 0.02 -6.80 25.14
CA LEU A 177 -1.26 -6.86 25.84
C LEU A 177 -1.10 -7.05 27.36
N ASN A 178 -0.28 -8.00 27.77
CA ASN A 178 -0.15 -8.39 29.17
C ASN A 178 1.28 -8.32 29.72
N GLU A 179 2.15 -7.59 29.04
CA GLU A 179 3.54 -7.39 29.47
C GLU A 179 3.91 -5.91 29.34
N ALA A 180 4.68 -5.43 30.29
CA ALA A 180 5.14 -4.04 30.31
C ALA A 180 6.33 -3.85 29.31
N ARG A 181 6.11 -4.18 28.04
CA ARG A 181 7.09 -3.98 26.96
C ARG A 181 6.43 -3.48 25.70
N ASP A 182 7.23 -2.83 24.86
CA ASP A 182 6.85 -2.47 23.51
C ASP A 182 7.25 -3.56 22.53
N ILE A 183 6.45 -3.69 21.48
CA ILE A 183 6.65 -4.65 20.40
C ILE A 183 7.16 -3.90 19.19
N GLN A 184 8.28 -4.33 18.65
CA GLN A 184 8.90 -3.75 17.48
C GLN A 184 8.78 -4.70 16.29
N LEU A 185 8.41 -4.15 15.12
CA LEU A 185 8.42 -4.90 13.86
C LEU A 185 9.86 -5.20 13.44
N GLU A 186 10.01 -6.32 12.73
CA GLU A 186 11.25 -6.67 12.04
C GLU A 186 11.05 -6.57 10.53
N GLY A 187 12.07 -6.12 9.81
CA GLY A 187 11.98 -5.91 8.38
C GLY A 187 13.17 -6.46 7.61
N LEU A 188 12.90 -6.90 6.39
CA LEU A 188 13.89 -7.11 5.36
C LEU A 188 13.88 -5.92 4.42
N PHE A 189 15.05 -5.34 4.19
CA PHE A 189 15.21 -4.22 3.29
C PHE A 189 15.93 -4.68 2.02
N TYR A 190 15.58 -4.09 0.90
CA TYR A 190 16.26 -4.28 -0.37
C TYR A 190 16.42 -2.92 -1.05
N GLU A 191 17.65 -2.58 -1.42
CA GLU A 191 17.99 -1.27 -2.02
C GLU A 191 17.44 -0.08 -1.20
N GLY A 192 17.47 -0.20 0.13
CA GLY A 192 16.98 0.83 1.05
C GLY A 192 15.47 0.82 1.31
N ASN A 193 14.70 0.05 0.55
CA ASN A 193 13.25 -0.06 0.71
C ASN A 193 12.88 -1.24 1.61
N LEU A 194 11.91 -1.05 2.49
CA LEU A 194 11.34 -2.14 3.28
C LEU A 194 10.42 -2.98 2.38
N VAL A 195 10.80 -4.22 2.11
CA VAL A 195 10.08 -5.12 1.19
C VAL A 195 9.36 -6.26 1.91
N ALA A 196 9.75 -6.57 3.13
CA ALA A 196 9.04 -7.54 3.95
C ALA A 196 9.05 -7.12 5.42
N VAL A 197 7.95 -7.37 6.11
CA VAL A 197 7.78 -7.05 7.53
C VAL A 197 7.23 -8.24 8.29
N MET A 198 7.69 -8.42 9.51
CA MET A 198 7.20 -9.43 10.44
C MET A 198 6.93 -8.84 11.81
N CYS A 199 5.80 -9.20 12.39
CA CYS A 199 5.53 -9.05 13.81
C CYS A 199 5.62 -10.42 14.49
N ALA A 200 6.58 -10.59 15.38
CA ALA A 200 6.77 -11.86 16.08
C ALA A 200 5.70 -12.14 17.13
N ASP A 201 4.99 -11.12 17.56
CA ASP A 201 4.19 -11.10 18.78
C ASP A 201 2.67 -11.17 18.53
N GLY A 202 2.22 -11.99 17.61
CA GLY A 202 0.78 -12.28 17.47
C GLY A 202 -0.08 -11.11 16.99
N LEU A 203 0.42 -10.30 16.07
CA LEU A 203 -0.34 -9.19 15.50
C LEU A 203 -1.64 -9.66 14.82
N CYS A 204 -1.61 -10.81 14.14
CA CYS A 204 -2.80 -11.39 13.51
C CYS A 204 -3.96 -11.58 14.48
N CYS A 205 -3.68 -11.97 15.72
CA CYS A 205 -4.72 -12.13 16.74
C CYS A 205 -5.26 -10.78 17.26
N ALA A 206 -4.45 -9.73 17.19
CA ALA A 206 -4.83 -8.42 17.69
C ALA A 206 -5.84 -7.70 16.78
N PHE A 207 -5.76 -7.90 15.47
CA PHE A 207 -6.73 -7.31 14.53
C PHE A 207 -7.87 -8.25 14.15
N SER A 208 -7.79 -9.53 14.52
CA SER A 208 -8.85 -10.49 14.25
C SER A 208 -10.07 -10.27 15.15
N ALA A 209 -11.26 -10.41 14.56
CA ALA A 209 -12.52 -10.32 15.29
C ALA A 209 -12.69 -11.42 16.34
N ASN A 210 -12.08 -12.57 16.13
CA ASN A 210 -12.23 -13.74 17.01
C ASN A 210 -11.27 -13.76 18.20
N ASN A 211 -10.19 -13.03 18.17
CA ASN A 211 -9.22 -12.80 19.28
C ASN A 211 -8.86 -14.02 20.15
N THR A 212 -9.12 -15.24 19.65
CA THR A 212 -9.08 -16.48 20.43
C THR A 212 -7.68 -17.05 20.61
N CYS A 213 -6.76 -16.72 19.74
CA CYS A 213 -5.38 -17.24 19.77
C CYS A 213 -4.48 -16.52 20.78
N ASN A 214 -4.88 -15.37 21.28
CA ASN A 214 -3.96 -14.47 21.97
C ASN A 214 -3.58 -14.92 23.38
N GLN A 215 -4.30 -15.85 24.01
CA GLN A 215 -4.04 -16.31 25.40
C GLN A 215 -3.49 -15.21 26.33
N GLY A 216 -3.80 -13.92 26.02
CA GLY A 216 -3.33 -12.75 26.74
C GLY A 216 -1.91 -12.27 26.40
N LYS A 217 -1.30 -12.77 25.34
CA LYS A 217 0.05 -12.35 24.89
C LYS A 217 0.02 -11.84 23.46
N GLY A 218 0.91 -10.92 23.14
CA GLY A 218 1.02 -10.33 21.82
C GLY A 218 0.61 -8.86 21.79
N VAL A 219 0.38 -8.34 20.61
CA VAL A 219 0.02 -6.93 20.39
C VAL A 219 -1.34 -6.62 21.02
N SER A 220 -1.46 -5.46 21.67
CA SER A 220 -2.76 -5.00 22.17
C SER A 220 -3.75 -4.81 21.01
N PRO A 221 -5.06 -5.13 21.15
CA PRO A 221 -6.01 -5.05 20.04
C PRO A 221 -6.08 -3.65 19.39
N GLU A 222 -6.03 -2.60 20.18
CA GLU A 222 -6.06 -1.22 19.67
C GLU A 222 -4.84 -0.90 18.80
N ASP A 223 -3.65 -1.22 19.29
CA ASP A 223 -2.41 -0.98 18.54
C ASP A 223 -2.30 -1.92 17.34
N GLY A 224 -2.80 -3.16 17.47
CA GLY A 224 -2.79 -4.15 16.42
C GLY A 224 -3.62 -3.76 15.21
N GLN A 225 -4.81 -3.21 15.41
CA GLN A 225 -5.64 -2.71 14.31
C GLN A 225 -4.97 -1.53 13.58
N LYS A 226 -4.41 -0.57 14.33
CA LYS A 226 -3.69 0.56 13.74
C LYS A 226 -2.45 0.11 12.98
N LEU A 227 -1.69 -0.83 13.55
CA LEU A 227 -0.46 -1.33 12.97
C LEU A 227 -0.73 -2.15 11.70
N ALA A 228 -1.73 -3.04 11.72
CA ALA A 228 -2.10 -3.84 10.56
C ALA A 228 -2.55 -2.96 9.39
N LEU A 229 -3.32 -1.90 9.66
CA LEU A 229 -3.71 -0.93 8.63
C LEU A 229 -2.51 -0.15 8.11
N ASN A 230 -1.61 0.31 8.98
CA ASN A 230 -0.38 0.97 8.55
C ASN A 230 0.47 0.09 7.64
N ILE A 231 0.62 -1.19 7.97
CA ILE A 231 1.35 -2.17 7.14
C ILE A 231 0.70 -2.28 5.76
N ALA A 232 -0.63 -2.45 5.71
CA ALA A 232 -1.34 -2.57 4.44
C ALA A 232 -1.25 -1.30 3.59
N VAL A 233 -1.40 -0.12 4.19
CA VAL A 233 -1.25 1.16 3.49
C VAL A 233 0.19 1.34 3.00
N TYR A 234 1.18 1.06 3.86
CA TYR A 234 2.59 1.14 3.47
C TYR A 234 2.88 0.26 2.24
N ALA A 235 2.44 -1.00 2.29
CA ALA A 235 2.64 -1.97 1.22
C ALA A 235 2.08 -1.54 -0.15
N LEU A 236 1.07 -0.68 -0.15
CA LEU A 236 0.37 -0.25 -1.37
C LEU A 236 0.75 1.15 -1.85
N THR A 237 1.59 1.85 -1.09
CA THR A 237 1.96 3.23 -1.40
C THR A 237 3.46 3.48 -1.50
N HIS A 238 4.27 2.47 -1.17
CA HIS A 238 5.75 2.55 -1.18
C HIS A 238 6.35 1.32 -1.86
#